data_e20a00c670e92fae09ae2503cbbf1a3b
#
_entry.id   e20a00c670e92fae09ae2503cbbf1a3b
#
_cell.length_a   1.000
_cell.length_b   1.000
_cell.length_c   1.000
_cell.angle_alpha   90.00
_cell.angle_beta   90.00
_cell.angle_gamma   90.00
#
_symmetry.space_group_name_H-M   'P 1'
#
loop_
_entity.id
_entity.type
_entity.pdbx_description
1 polymer ?
#
loop_
_entity_poly.entity_id
_entity_poly.type
_entity_poly.pdbx_seq_one_letter_code
_entity_poly.pdbx_strand_id
1 'polypeptide(L)'
;MHKEILFDFTTVENVDNWKEISDTVRTVGKSKAVLVLQTTQIFQYAVFFTLLNPQLNGAGFAGIRTITNLNLSNFKNVEINCRGQGSNIYYKVVLRHKGLHSNKDITYEQFFTAPMSNIDFSTVILPLKNFKPYYRGREVPDVEPLDTANITMFGLQMYGGVYLPIKQKGVSALEVINISAS
;
A
#
# COMPACT_ATOMS: atom_id res chain seq x y z
N MET A 1 -2.16 -4.60 25.23
CA MET A 1 -2.44 -5.01 23.84
C MET A 1 -1.10 -5.34 23.15
N HIS A 2 -1.03 -6.50 22.54
CA HIS A 2 0.18 -6.92 21.85
C HIS A 2 0.28 -6.25 20.48
N LYS A 3 1.47 -5.72 20.15
CA LYS A 3 1.77 -5.09 18.86
C LYS A 3 3.06 -5.71 18.31
N GLU A 4 3.03 -6.07 17.04
CA GLU A 4 4.18 -6.66 16.35
C GLU A 4 4.55 -5.80 15.13
N ILE A 5 5.83 -5.47 15.01
CA ILE A 5 6.33 -4.75 13.83
C ILE A 5 6.52 -5.76 12.70
N LEU A 6 5.83 -5.53 11.59
CA LEU A 6 5.91 -6.36 10.39
C LEU A 6 7.04 -5.90 9.47
N PHE A 7 7.17 -4.59 9.29
CA PHE A 7 8.21 -3.96 8.47
C PHE A 7 8.77 -2.75 9.22
N ASP A 8 10.03 -2.80 9.59
CA ASP A 8 10.71 -1.72 10.28
C ASP A 8 11.71 -1.05 9.35
N PHE A 9 11.33 0.08 8.78
CA PHE A 9 12.18 0.80 7.85
C PHE A 9 13.27 1.64 8.52
N THR A 10 13.30 1.66 9.85
CA THR A 10 14.38 2.34 10.60
C THR A 10 15.64 1.49 10.72
N THR A 11 15.55 0.18 10.51
CA THR A 11 16.64 -0.77 10.75
C THR A 11 17.05 -1.60 9.54
N VAL A 12 16.23 -1.67 8.49
CA VAL A 12 16.54 -2.47 7.31
C VAL A 12 17.73 -1.92 6.54
N GLU A 13 18.55 -2.78 5.97
CA GLU A 13 19.71 -2.39 5.16
C GLU A 13 19.30 -1.92 3.76
N ASN A 14 18.23 -2.52 3.19
CA ASN A 14 17.71 -2.20 1.87
C ASN A 14 16.23 -2.54 1.79
N VAL A 15 15.60 -2.15 0.67
CA VAL A 15 14.20 -2.44 0.35
C VAL A 15 14.08 -3.23 -0.96
N ASP A 16 15.08 -4.02 -1.30
CA ASP A 16 15.18 -4.75 -2.57
C ASP A 16 14.05 -5.79 -2.74
N ASN A 17 13.46 -6.25 -1.63
CA ASN A 17 12.32 -7.15 -1.64
C ASN A 17 11.00 -6.49 -2.07
N TRP A 18 10.97 -5.17 -2.12
CA TRP A 18 9.81 -4.42 -2.58
C TRP A 18 9.94 -4.13 -4.06
N LYS A 19 8.95 -4.56 -4.83
CA LYS A 19 8.95 -4.42 -6.29
C LYS A 19 7.82 -3.51 -6.74
N GLU A 20 8.09 -2.74 -7.77
CA GLU A 20 7.06 -1.92 -8.39
C GLU A 20 5.97 -2.79 -9.00
N ILE A 21 4.71 -2.37 -8.81
CA ILE A 21 3.54 -2.86 -9.51
C ILE A 21 2.66 -1.67 -9.87
N SER A 22 2.81 -1.19 -11.09
CA SER A 22 2.12 0.00 -11.59
C SER A 22 1.36 -0.34 -12.88
N ASP A 23 0.56 0.61 -13.36
CA ASP A 23 -0.25 0.45 -14.58
C ASP A 23 0.59 0.22 -15.85
N THR A 24 1.91 0.36 -15.77
CA THR A 24 2.86 0.00 -16.85
C THR A 24 2.85 -1.49 -17.18
N VAL A 25 2.21 -2.34 -16.38
CA VAL A 25 1.91 -3.73 -16.76
C VAL A 25 0.90 -3.79 -17.92
N ARG A 26 0.28 -2.67 -18.26
CA ARG A 26 -0.63 -2.51 -19.41
C ARG A 26 0.02 -1.58 -20.45
N THR A 27 -0.32 -1.79 -21.72
CA THR A 27 0.28 -1.06 -22.85
C THR A 27 0.06 0.45 -22.80
N VAL A 28 -0.99 0.92 -22.14
CA VAL A 28 -1.33 2.35 -22.07
C VAL A 28 -0.91 3.01 -20.75
N GLY A 29 -0.38 2.24 -19.82
CA GLY A 29 0.00 2.75 -18.50
C GLY A 29 1.31 3.53 -18.52
N LYS A 30 1.35 4.66 -17.80
CA LYS A 30 2.50 5.57 -17.73
C LYS A 30 2.87 6.00 -16.31
N SER A 31 2.23 5.42 -15.31
CA SER A 31 2.53 5.72 -13.91
C SER A 31 3.82 5.03 -13.45
N LYS A 32 4.42 5.55 -12.39
CA LYS A 32 5.69 5.05 -11.84
C LYS A 32 5.66 5.09 -10.33
N ALA A 33 6.29 4.10 -9.72
CA ALA A 33 6.44 4.03 -8.27
C ALA A 33 7.82 3.47 -7.90
N VAL A 34 8.31 3.91 -6.75
CA VAL A 34 9.55 3.40 -6.17
C VAL A 34 9.50 3.51 -4.65
N LEU A 35 10.10 2.55 -3.97
CA LEU A 35 10.37 2.62 -2.54
C LEU A 35 11.87 2.79 -2.34
N VAL A 36 12.26 3.82 -1.58
CA VAL A 36 13.67 4.10 -1.27
C VAL A 36 13.83 4.32 0.23
N LEU A 37 15.03 4.07 0.74
CA LEU A 37 15.38 4.43 2.10
C LEU A 37 15.97 5.84 2.11
N GLN A 38 15.49 6.65 3.05
CA GLN A 38 16.00 7.99 3.33
C GLN A 38 16.67 7.96 4.69
N THR A 39 17.97 8.23 4.72
CA THR A 39 18.74 8.30 5.95
C THR A 39 19.05 9.74 6.28
N THR A 40 18.66 10.18 7.46
CA THR A 40 19.01 11.49 8.01
C THR A 40 20.07 11.32 9.08
N GLN A 41 20.55 12.41 9.68
CA GLN A 41 21.49 12.33 10.81
C GLN A 41 20.85 11.74 12.07
N ILE A 42 19.52 11.70 12.14
CA ILE A 42 18.79 11.29 13.34
C ILE A 42 18.29 9.85 13.19
N PHE A 43 17.69 9.53 12.04
CA PHE A 43 17.09 8.21 11.82
C PHE A 43 16.87 7.92 10.32
N GLN A 44 16.47 6.69 10.04
CA GLN A 44 16.15 6.21 8.70
C GLN A 44 14.65 5.92 8.59
N TYR A 45 14.08 6.14 7.42
CA TYR A 45 12.71 5.77 7.09
C TYR A 45 12.60 5.47 5.58
N ALA A 46 11.51 4.84 5.18
CA ALA A 46 11.25 4.58 3.76
C ALA A 46 10.40 5.69 3.15
N VAL A 47 10.57 5.95 1.86
CA VAL A 47 9.75 6.86 1.09
C VAL A 47 9.18 6.12 -0.11
N PHE A 48 7.85 6.06 -0.16
CA PHE A 48 7.10 5.54 -1.29
C PHE A 48 6.76 6.71 -2.22
N PHE A 49 7.56 6.85 -3.28
CA PHE A 49 7.33 7.87 -4.30
C PHE A 49 6.41 7.33 -5.39
N THR A 50 5.47 8.17 -5.82
CA THR A 50 4.59 7.86 -6.95
C THR A 50 4.54 9.02 -7.93
N LEU A 51 4.59 8.68 -9.22
CA LEU A 51 4.20 9.55 -10.32
C LEU A 51 2.96 8.93 -10.94
N LEU A 52 1.80 9.44 -10.56
CA LEU A 52 0.53 8.94 -11.05
C LEU A 52 0.14 9.68 -12.32
N ASN A 53 0.10 8.95 -13.43
CA ASN A 53 -0.24 9.49 -14.74
C ASN A 53 -1.39 8.66 -15.33
N PRO A 54 -2.63 8.90 -14.86
CA PRO A 54 -3.79 8.11 -15.26
C PRO A 54 -4.26 8.49 -16.66
N GLN A 55 -5.09 7.61 -17.23
CA GLN A 55 -5.86 7.91 -18.43
C GLN A 55 -6.93 8.97 -18.14
N LEU A 56 -7.54 9.53 -19.19
CA LEU A 56 -8.54 10.60 -19.05
C LEU A 56 -9.72 10.23 -18.16
N ASN A 57 -10.10 8.97 -18.11
CA ASN A 57 -11.17 8.48 -17.24
C ASN A 57 -10.72 8.22 -15.79
N GLY A 58 -9.47 8.49 -15.46
CA GLY A 58 -8.90 8.23 -14.14
C GLY A 58 -8.30 6.85 -13.96
N ALA A 59 -8.31 6.00 -14.98
CA ALA A 59 -7.72 4.66 -14.90
C ALA A 59 -6.19 4.75 -14.79
N GLY A 60 -5.65 4.22 -13.72
CA GLY A 60 -4.21 4.20 -13.46
C GLY A 60 -3.92 3.89 -12.01
N PHE A 61 -2.72 3.37 -11.78
CA PHE A 61 -2.23 3.09 -10.43
C PHE A 61 -0.71 3.03 -10.42
N ALA A 62 -0.14 3.32 -9.25
CA ALA A 62 1.28 3.22 -8.98
C ALA A 62 1.48 2.59 -7.60
N GLY A 63 2.23 1.51 -7.54
CA GLY A 63 2.37 0.76 -6.30
C GLY A 63 3.68 0.02 -6.15
N ILE A 64 3.87 -0.49 -4.96
CA ILE A 64 4.96 -1.37 -4.56
C ILE A 64 4.37 -2.56 -3.82
N ARG A 65 5.01 -3.70 -3.90
CA ARG A 65 4.62 -4.90 -3.17
C ARG A 65 5.82 -5.74 -2.77
N THR A 66 5.63 -6.51 -1.71
CA THR A 66 6.59 -7.52 -1.28
C THR A 66 5.87 -8.84 -0.99
N ILE A 67 6.54 -9.94 -1.27
CA ILE A 67 6.07 -11.27 -0.92
C ILE A 67 6.33 -11.50 0.57
N THR A 68 5.33 -12.04 1.26
CA THR A 68 5.36 -12.23 2.71
C THR A 68 4.96 -13.64 3.10
N ASN A 69 5.11 -13.92 4.37
CA ASN A 69 4.55 -15.09 5.02
C ASN A 69 4.12 -14.68 6.42
N LEU A 70 3.00 -13.95 6.50
CA LEU A 70 2.54 -13.35 7.74
C LEU A 70 1.30 -14.09 8.25
N ASN A 71 1.30 -14.39 9.55
CA ASN A 71 0.12 -14.85 10.26
C ASN A 71 -0.40 -13.71 11.14
N LEU A 72 -1.49 -13.08 10.72
CA LEU A 72 -2.12 -11.97 11.42
C LEU A 72 -3.39 -12.39 12.18
N SER A 73 -3.63 -13.68 12.36
CA SER A 73 -4.86 -14.20 12.96
C SER A 73 -5.06 -13.76 14.42
N ASN A 74 -3.98 -13.44 15.13
CA ASN A 74 -4.02 -12.97 16.51
C ASN A 74 -4.12 -11.45 16.65
N PHE A 75 -4.24 -10.73 15.53
CA PHE A 75 -4.30 -9.28 15.50
C PHE A 75 -5.63 -8.79 14.92
N LYS A 76 -5.95 -7.56 15.20
CA LYS A 76 -7.18 -6.91 14.72
C LYS A 76 -6.92 -5.86 13.65
N ASN A 77 -5.71 -5.28 13.63
CA ASN A 77 -5.41 -4.13 12.78
C ASN A 77 -4.04 -4.27 12.11
N VAL A 78 -3.91 -3.66 10.95
CA VAL A 78 -2.63 -3.22 10.39
C VAL A 78 -2.48 -1.73 10.70
N GLU A 79 -1.31 -1.32 11.14
CA GLU A 79 -1.00 0.08 11.46
C GLU A 79 0.18 0.56 10.63
N ILE A 80 0.06 1.77 10.08
CA ILE A 80 1.12 2.39 9.29
C ILE A 80 1.51 3.70 9.97
N ASN A 81 2.75 3.81 10.44
CA ASN A 81 3.29 5.05 10.97
C ASN A 81 3.92 5.82 9.81
N CYS A 82 3.24 6.88 9.37
CA CYS A 82 3.59 7.56 8.12
C CYS A 82 3.22 9.04 8.13
N ARG A 83 3.67 9.74 7.08
CA ARG A 83 3.21 11.08 6.72
C ARG A 83 3.28 11.25 5.20
N GLY A 84 2.33 12.01 4.65
CA GLY A 84 2.23 12.23 3.22
C GLY A 84 2.77 13.58 2.77
N GLN A 85 3.23 13.62 1.53
CA GLN A 85 3.72 14.81 0.83
C GLN A 85 3.18 14.81 -0.61
N GLY A 86 3.00 15.98 -1.18
CA GLY A 86 2.69 16.12 -2.60
C GLY A 86 1.21 16.30 -2.90
N SER A 87 0.82 15.92 -4.11
CA SER A 87 -0.47 16.32 -4.70
C SER A 87 -1.65 15.44 -4.31
N ASN A 88 -1.40 14.22 -3.85
CA ASN A 88 -2.46 13.24 -3.60
C ASN A 88 -2.39 12.71 -2.17
N ILE A 89 -3.56 12.39 -1.63
CA ILE A 89 -3.68 11.99 -0.24
C ILE A 89 -4.30 10.59 -0.06
N TYR A 90 -4.89 10.02 -1.12
CA TYR A 90 -5.63 8.77 -1.03
C TYR A 90 -4.78 7.59 -1.49
N TYR A 91 -4.57 6.66 -0.59
CA TYR A 91 -3.80 5.44 -0.78
C TYR A 91 -4.64 4.22 -0.45
N LYS A 92 -4.11 3.05 -0.74
CA LYS A 92 -4.67 1.79 -0.27
C LYS A 92 -3.59 0.80 0.09
N VAL A 93 -3.89 -0.07 1.05
CA VAL A 93 -3.13 -1.29 1.32
C VAL A 93 -3.75 -2.41 0.51
N VAL A 94 -2.92 -3.18 -0.14
CA VAL A 94 -3.30 -4.32 -0.97
C VAL A 94 -2.68 -5.58 -0.37
N LEU A 95 -3.52 -6.55 -0.06
CA LEU A 95 -3.08 -7.84 0.48
C LEU A 95 -3.49 -8.98 -0.47
N ARG A 96 -2.69 -10.02 -0.48
CA ARG A 96 -3.06 -11.32 -1.05
C ARG A 96 -2.77 -12.42 -0.05
N HIS A 97 -3.48 -13.52 -0.17
CA HIS A 97 -3.35 -14.65 0.73
C HIS A 97 -3.14 -15.97 -0.04
N LYS A 98 -2.77 -17.01 0.69
CA LYS A 98 -2.72 -18.40 0.18
C LYS A 98 -1.85 -18.57 -1.07
N GLY A 99 -0.81 -17.76 -1.21
CA GLY A 99 0.13 -17.86 -2.34
C GLY A 99 -0.40 -17.35 -3.68
N LEU A 100 -1.54 -16.65 -3.71
CA LEU A 100 -2.16 -16.14 -4.93
C LEU A 100 -1.50 -14.80 -5.32
N HIS A 101 -0.45 -14.85 -6.11
CA HIS A 101 0.37 -13.66 -6.47
C HIS A 101 0.18 -13.17 -7.91
N SER A 102 -0.59 -13.88 -8.73
CA SER A 102 -0.80 -13.49 -10.12
C SER A 102 -1.60 -12.20 -10.23
N ASN A 103 -1.33 -11.39 -11.27
CA ASN A 103 -2.15 -10.22 -11.58
C ASN A 103 -3.60 -10.58 -11.95
N LYS A 104 -3.90 -11.86 -12.13
CA LYS A 104 -5.26 -12.37 -12.35
C LYS A 104 -5.96 -12.74 -11.06
N ASP A 105 -5.26 -12.79 -9.94
CA ASP A 105 -5.83 -13.16 -8.65
C ASP A 105 -6.50 -11.95 -8.00
N ILE A 106 -7.50 -12.22 -7.16
CA ILE A 106 -8.19 -11.22 -6.35
C ILE A 106 -7.21 -10.63 -5.35
N THR A 107 -7.34 -9.32 -5.11
CA THR A 107 -6.66 -8.60 -4.03
C THR A 107 -7.66 -8.26 -2.94
N TYR A 108 -7.16 -8.15 -1.71
CA TYR A 108 -7.94 -7.63 -0.57
C TYR A 108 -7.41 -6.25 -0.24
N GLU A 109 -8.29 -5.25 -0.28
CA GLU A 109 -7.87 -3.86 -0.25
C GLU A 109 -8.62 -3.08 0.81
N GLN A 110 -7.91 -2.11 1.40
CA GLN A 110 -8.50 -1.13 2.29
C GLN A 110 -7.90 0.24 1.98
N PHE A 111 -8.78 1.22 1.81
CA PHE A 111 -8.41 2.59 1.48
C PHE A 111 -8.07 3.37 2.74
N PHE A 112 -7.13 4.31 2.64
CA PHE A 112 -6.84 5.23 3.72
C PHE A 112 -6.41 6.59 3.17
N THR A 113 -6.56 7.61 4.03
CA THR A 113 -6.08 8.96 3.76
C THR A 113 -4.74 9.15 4.45
N ALA A 114 -3.71 9.55 3.72
CA ALA A 114 -2.41 9.83 4.31
C ALA A 114 -2.49 11.04 5.24
N PRO A 115 -1.93 10.97 6.45
CA PRO A 115 -1.78 12.15 7.29
C PRO A 115 -0.73 13.07 6.67
N MET A 116 -1.18 14.22 6.16
CA MET A 116 -0.30 15.17 5.45
C MET A 116 0.41 16.06 6.45
N SER A 117 1.72 15.96 6.51
CA SER A 117 2.57 16.79 7.36
C SER A 117 4.01 16.75 6.86
N ASN A 118 4.72 17.85 7.00
CA ASN A 118 6.16 17.90 6.78
C ASN A 118 6.95 17.85 8.09
N ILE A 119 6.28 17.66 9.23
CA ILE A 119 6.89 17.65 10.56
C ILE A 119 6.62 16.33 11.27
N ASP A 120 5.34 15.97 11.48
CA ASP A 120 4.96 14.88 12.34
C ASP A 120 4.52 13.64 11.58
N PHE A 121 4.97 12.47 12.03
CA PHE A 121 4.43 11.18 11.63
C PHE A 121 3.19 10.85 12.48
N SER A 122 2.25 10.17 11.87
CA SER A 122 1.02 9.73 12.54
C SER A 122 0.71 8.28 12.17
N THR A 123 -0.05 7.60 13.02
CA THR A 123 -0.43 6.21 12.79
C THR A 123 -1.79 6.14 12.12
N VAL A 124 -1.84 5.45 10.99
CA VAL A 124 -3.08 5.06 10.31
C VAL A 124 -3.44 3.65 10.79
N ILE A 125 -4.66 3.46 11.25
CA ILE A 125 -5.14 2.16 11.74
C ILE A 125 -6.13 1.58 10.74
N LEU A 126 -5.83 0.36 10.26
CA LEU A 126 -6.64 -0.35 9.26
C LEU A 126 -7.14 -1.67 9.87
N PRO A 127 -8.42 -1.73 10.30
CA PRO A 127 -8.97 -2.98 10.83
C PRO A 127 -8.93 -4.11 9.80
N LEU A 128 -8.39 -5.25 10.17
CA LEU A 128 -8.27 -6.40 9.26
C LEU A 128 -9.62 -6.84 8.69
N LYS A 129 -10.69 -6.74 9.49
CA LYS A 129 -12.05 -7.08 9.05
C LYS A 129 -12.60 -6.18 7.94
N ASN A 130 -11.98 -5.03 7.69
CA ASN A 130 -12.44 -4.07 6.69
C ASN A 130 -11.74 -4.24 5.33
N PHE A 131 -10.80 -5.16 5.20
CA PHE A 131 -10.27 -5.54 3.90
C PHE A 131 -11.32 -6.28 3.10
N LYS A 132 -11.56 -5.82 1.88
CA LYS A 132 -12.55 -6.39 0.97
C LYS A 132 -11.92 -6.88 -0.31
N PRO A 133 -12.52 -7.89 -0.96
CA PRO A 133 -11.99 -8.43 -2.22
C PRO A 133 -12.25 -7.47 -3.39
N TYR A 134 -11.20 -7.29 -4.21
CA TYR A 134 -11.23 -6.46 -5.41
C TYR A 134 -10.58 -7.18 -6.59
N TYR A 135 -11.06 -6.84 -7.76
CA TYR A 135 -10.44 -7.22 -9.02
C TYR A 135 -10.48 -6.01 -9.96
N ARG A 136 -9.29 -5.55 -10.37
CA ARG A 136 -9.12 -4.40 -11.26
C ARG A 136 -9.90 -3.15 -10.81
N GLY A 137 -9.81 -2.84 -9.51
CA GLY A 137 -10.41 -1.64 -8.92
C GLY A 137 -11.90 -1.74 -8.59
N ARG A 138 -12.52 -2.89 -8.81
CA ARG A 138 -13.92 -3.13 -8.46
C ARG A 138 -14.03 -4.19 -7.38
N GLU A 139 -14.89 -3.92 -6.40
CA GLU A 139 -15.22 -4.91 -5.37
C GLU A 139 -15.91 -6.12 -6.00
N VAL A 140 -15.49 -7.32 -5.60
CA VAL A 140 -16.02 -8.59 -6.10
C VAL A 140 -16.91 -9.19 -5.03
N PRO A 141 -18.20 -9.48 -5.33
CA PRO A 141 -19.09 -10.13 -4.37
C PRO A 141 -18.83 -11.64 -4.29
N ASP A 142 -19.32 -12.26 -3.21
CA ASP A 142 -19.45 -13.72 -3.04
C ASP A 142 -18.12 -14.49 -3.14
N VAL A 143 -17.02 -13.89 -2.67
CA VAL A 143 -15.74 -14.57 -2.51
C VAL A 143 -15.42 -14.74 -1.04
N GLU A 144 -14.52 -15.69 -0.74
CA GLU A 144 -14.09 -15.96 0.63
C GLU A 144 -13.46 -14.70 1.27
N PRO A 145 -13.62 -14.52 2.58
CA PRO A 145 -12.94 -13.44 3.28
C PRO A 145 -11.42 -13.65 3.29
N LEU A 146 -10.69 -12.56 3.54
CA LEU A 146 -9.22 -12.64 3.67
C LEU A 146 -8.84 -13.65 4.77
N ASP A 147 -8.00 -14.61 4.41
CA ASP A 147 -7.37 -15.49 5.38
C ASP A 147 -6.20 -14.79 6.06
N THR A 148 -6.47 -14.20 7.21
CA THR A 148 -5.47 -13.41 7.96
C THR A 148 -4.34 -14.27 8.53
N ALA A 149 -4.51 -15.59 8.60
CA ALA A 149 -3.45 -16.50 9.03
C ALA A 149 -2.40 -16.74 7.93
N ASN A 150 -2.67 -16.35 6.70
CA ASN A 150 -1.84 -16.73 5.56
C ASN A 150 -1.71 -15.57 4.57
N ILE A 151 -1.15 -14.45 5.02
CA ILE A 151 -0.89 -13.27 4.19
C ILE A 151 0.41 -13.48 3.43
N THR A 152 0.32 -13.59 2.11
CA THR A 152 1.45 -13.93 1.26
C THR A 152 1.94 -12.80 0.36
N MET A 153 1.25 -11.66 0.36
CA MET A 153 1.69 -10.45 -0.32
C MET A 153 1.17 -9.22 0.42
N PHE A 154 2.02 -8.21 0.56
CA PHE A 154 1.69 -6.91 1.12
C PHE A 154 2.09 -5.82 0.13
N GLY A 155 1.20 -4.88 -0.15
CA GLY A 155 1.48 -3.76 -1.04
C GLY A 155 0.87 -2.45 -0.58
N LEU A 156 1.49 -1.37 -1.04
CA LEU A 156 0.99 -0.01 -0.94
C LEU A 156 0.74 0.51 -2.35
N GLN A 157 -0.38 1.18 -2.55
CA GLN A 157 -0.74 1.63 -3.88
C GLN A 157 -1.45 2.99 -3.84
N MET A 158 -1.16 3.81 -4.84
CA MET A 158 -1.93 4.99 -5.19
C MET A 158 -2.70 4.72 -6.48
N TYR A 159 -3.87 5.30 -6.63
CA TYR A 159 -4.80 5.03 -7.73
C TYR A 159 -5.39 6.31 -8.29
N GLY A 160 -5.76 6.28 -9.57
CA GLY A 160 -6.36 7.41 -10.28
C GLY A 160 -7.84 7.63 -9.95
N GLY A 161 -8.54 6.59 -9.54
CA GLY A 161 -9.94 6.68 -9.12
C GLY A 161 -10.94 6.56 -10.27
N VAL A 162 -10.73 5.64 -11.21
CA VAL A 162 -11.60 5.45 -12.38
C VAL A 162 -13.07 5.23 -12.01
N TYR A 163 -13.35 4.56 -10.88
CA TYR A 163 -14.73 4.30 -10.41
C TYR A 163 -15.10 5.17 -9.20
N LEU A 164 -14.32 6.19 -8.90
CA LEU A 164 -14.50 7.02 -7.71
C LEU A 164 -14.78 8.47 -8.10
N PRO A 165 -15.47 9.23 -7.24
CA PRO A 165 -15.79 10.63 -7.54
C PRO A 165 -14.53 11.53 -7.55
N ILE A 166 -13.50 11.20 -6.77
CA ILE A 166 -12.27 11.96 -6.70
C ILE A 166 -11.22 11.31 -7.60
N LYS A 167 -10.65 12.10 -8.51
CA LYS A 167 -9.57 11.67 -9.39
C LYS A 167 -8.23 12.20 -8.88
N GLN A 168 -7.19 11.37 -8.98
CA GLN A 168 -5.84 11.71 -8.54
C GLN A 168 -4.86 11.64 -9.70
N LYS A 169 -3.84 12.48 -9.65
CA LYS A 169 -2.72 12.51 -10.62
C LYS A 169 -1.54 13.27 -10.05
N GLY A 170 -0.36 13.07 -10.64
CA GLY A 170 0.84 13.82 -10.30
C GLY A 170 1.73 13.12 -9.30
N VAL A 171 2.65 13.88 -8.73
CA VAL A 171 3.73 13.40 -7.86
C VAL A 171 3.28 13.43 -6.42
N SER A 172 3.56 12.33 -5.70
CA SER A 172 3.31 12.22 -4.27
C SER A 172 4.38 11.36 -3.61
N ALA A 173 4.50 11.51 -2.30
CA ALA A 173 5.39 10.69 -1.48
C ALA A 173 4.69 10.33 -0.17
N LEU A 174 4.82 9.07 0.22
CA LEU A 174 4.40 8.60 1.54
C LEU A 174 5.66 8.16 2.28
N GLU A 175 6.01 8.89 3.32
CA GLU A 175 7.13 8.54 4.20
C GLU A 175 6.64 7.59 5.27
N VAL A 176 7.33 6.46 5.45
CA VAL A 176 6.88 5.38 6.33
C VAL A 176 8.00 5.00 7.28
N ILE A 177 7.73 5.05 8.59
CA ILE A 177 8.65 4.60 9.63
C ILE A 177 8.56 3.09 9.78
N ASN A 178 7.36 2.58 10.02
CA ASN A 178 7.12 1.15 10.13
C ASN A 178 5.66 0.80 9.80
N ILE A 179 5.45 -0.48 9.59
CA ILE A 179 4.13 -1.10 9.45
C ILE A 179 4.06 -2.20 10.50
N SER A 180 2.98 -2.22 11.27
CA SER A 180 2.80 -3.15 12.38
C SER A 180 1.41 -3.75 12.39
N ALA A 181 1.24 -4.80 13.19
CA ALA A 181 -0.05 -5.41 13.51
C ALA A 181 -0.36 -5.23 15.00
N SER A 182 -1.61 -4.99 15.32
CA SER A 182 -2.06 -4.80 16.71
C SER A 182 -3.39 -5.49 16.98
#